data_cc38c806f283f4e42a7d7fb74b4760b9
#
_entry.id   cc38c806f283f4e42a7d7fb74b4760b9
#
_cell.length_a   1.000
_cell.length_b   1.000
_cell.length_c   1.000
_cell.angle_alpha   90.00
_cell.angle_beta   90.00
_cell.angle_gamma   90.00
#
_symmetry.space_group_name_H-M   'P 1'
#
loop_
_entity.id
_entity.type
_entity.pdbx_description
1 polymer ?
#
loop_
_entity_poly.entity_id
_entity_poly.type
_entity_poly.pdbx_seq_one_letter_code
_entity_poly.pdbx_strand_id
1 'polypeptide(L)'
;MDFDLKIAGGTIVDGSGGQGYRGDVGIRGGKVVALGAAKGEATRTMDAGGLVVCPGFVDIHTHYDAQVMWDPMLSISPWHGVTTAVMGNCGFGVAPMHPHDRKGIMRTLEKVEGMSYEALEAGLGLDWPFESFPEYLGAVENSGNAINLAAFIGHTPVRLYVMGEDASERKATGGEVAAMADIVRQAMAAGAIGFST
;
A
#
# COMPACT_ATOMS: atom_id res chain seq x y z
N MET A 1 -8.59 -17.85 -28.85
CA MET A 1 -9.45 -17.32 -27.76
C MET A 1 -9.24 -15.83 -27.69
N ASP A 2 -10.31 -15.07 -27.56
CA ASP A 2 -10.27 -13.61 -27.59
C ASP A 2 -9.96 -13.04 -26.20
N PHE A 3 -10.27 -13.81 -25.15
CA PHE A 3 -10.08 -13.41 -23.75
C PHE A 3 -9.47 -14.54 -22.91
N ASP A 4 -8.71 -14.18 -21.89
CA ASP A 4 -8.24 -15.11 -20.87
C ASP A 4 -9.36 -15.37 -19.85
N LEU A 5 -10.11 -14.30 -19.54
CA LEU A 5 -11.27 -14.34 -18.65
C LEU A 5 -12.39 -13.46 -19.21
N LYS A 6 -13.60 -14.00 -19.17
CA LYS A 6 -14.84 -13.25 -19.42
C LYS A 6 -15.72 -13.29 -18.17
N ILE A 7 -16.16 -12.13 -17.71
CA ILE A 7 -17.15 -11.99 -16.64
C ILE A 7 -18.47 -11.65 -17.34
N ALA A 8 -19.45 -12.54 -17.27
CA ALA A 8 -20.62 -12.48 -18.13
C ALA A 8 -21.90 -12.10 -17.36
N GLY A 9 -22.72 -11.24 -17.94
CA GLY A 9 -24.10 -10.98 -17.53
C GLY A 9 -24.27 -10.21 -16.22
N GLY A 10 -23.24 -9.53 -15.74
CA GLY A 10 -23.30 -8.71 -14.53
C GLY A 10 -23.92 -7.34 -14.72
N THR A 11 -24.17 -6.64 -13.63
CA THR A 11 -24.42 -5.19 -13.64
C THR A 11 -23.10 -4.47 -13.47
N ILE A 12 -22.61 -3.82 -14.52
CA ILE A 12 -21.32 -3.13 -14.51
C ILE A 12 -21.50 -1.77 -13.85
N VAL A 13 -20.66 -1.49 -12.85
CA VAL A 13 -20.50 -0.18 -12.18
C VAL A 13 -19.02 0.17 -12.32
N ASP A 14 -18.69 0.96 -13.31
CA ASP A 14 -17.30 1.16 -13.77
C ASP A 14 -16.52 2.26 -13.05
N GLY A 15 -17.13 2.90 -12.06
CA GLY A 15 -16.51 3.99 -11.27
C GLY A 15 -16.56 5.36 -11.95
N SER A 16 -17.18 5.51 -13.11
CA SER A 16 -17.31 6.79 -13.82
C SER A 16 -18.33 7.75 -13.17
N GLY A 17 -19.12 7.27 -12.20
CA GLY A 17 -20.26 8.01 -11.62
C GLY A 17 -21.54 7.87 -12.42
N GLY A 18 -21.54 7.16 -13.54
CA GLY A 18 -22.71 6.84 -14.33
C GLY A 18 -23.60 5.75 -13.69
N GLN A 19 -24.80 5.57 -14.24
CA GLN A 19 -25.68 4.46 -13.83
C GLN A 19 -25.07 3.12 -14.24
N GLY A 20 -25.21 2.10 -13.37
CA GLY A 20 -24.84 0.74 -13.69
C GLY A 20 -25.66 0.20 -14.87
N TYR A 21 -25.04 -0.63 -15.70
CA TYR A 21 -25.66 -1.23 -16.88
C TYR A 21 -25.32 -2.73 -17.00
N ARG A 22 -26.21 -3.49 -17.63
CA ARG A 22 -25.99 -4.92 -17.87
C ARG A 22 -24.95 -5.10 -18.96
N GLY A 23 -23.99 -6.00 -18.72
CA GLY A 23 -22.96 -6.27 -19.70
C GLY A 23 -21.96 -7.33 -19.28
N ASP A 24 -20.96 -7.51 -20.12
CA ASP A 24 -19.84 -8.41 -19.92
C ASP A 24 -18.53 -7.63 -19.79
N VAL A 25 -17.55 -8.22 -19.12
CA VAL A 25 -16.17 -7.73 -19.07
C VAL A 25 -15.26 -8.77 -19.68
N GLY A 26 -14.47 -8.39 -20.69
CA GLY A 26 -13.44 -9.23 -21.30
C GLY A 26 -12.04 -8.81 -20.86
N ILE A 27 -11.26 -9.77 -20.36
CA ILE A 27 -9.90 -9.56 -19.86
C ILE A 27 -8.93 -10.39 -20.69
N ARG A 28 -7.81 -9.76 -21.11
CA ARG A 28 -6.70 -10.41 -21.81
C ARG A 28 -5.38 -9.81 -21.38
N GLY A 29 -4.39 -10.67 -21.04
CA GLY A 29 -3.08 -10.23 -20.57
C GLY A 29 -3.16 -9.36 -19.30
N GLY A 30 -4.08 -9.69 -18.38
CA GLY A 30 -4.28 -8.93 -17.14
C GLY A 30 -4.96 -7.56 -17.30
N LYS A 31 -5.46 -7.24 -18.51
CA LYS A 31 -6.10 -5.95 -18.80
C LYS A 31 -7.54 -6.13 -19.25
N VAL A 32 -8.42 -5.22 -18.85
CA VAL A 32 -9.76 -5.10 -19.41
C VAL A 32 -9.65 -4.61 -20.84
N VAL A 33 -10.07 -5.44 -21.80
CA VAL A 33 -10.02 -5.14 -23.25
C VAL A 33 -11.41 -5.01 -23.89
N ALA A 34 -12.45 -5.42 -23.17
CA ALA A 34 -13.84 -5.23 -23.58
C ALA A 34 -14.70 -4.93 -22.38
N LEU A 35 -15.61 -3.96 -22.50
CA LEU A 35 -16.54 -3.54 -21.46
C LEU A 35 -17.93 -3.34 -22.07
N GLY A 36 -18.95 -3.92 -21.44
CA GLY A 36 -20.33 -3.87 -21.89
C GLY A 36 -20.71 -5.04 -22.82
N ALA A 37 -19.93 -5.29 -23.87
CA ALA A 37 -20.16 -6.41 -24.78
C ALA A 37 -18.82 -7.12 -25.09
N ALA A 38 -18.53 -8.20 -24.40
CA ALA A 38 -17.37 -9.06 -24.69
C ALA A 38 -17.78 -10.16 -25.67
N LYS A 39 -17.85 -9.82 -26.98
CA LYS A 39 -18.14 -10.77 -28.06
C LYS A 39 -16.88 -11.60 -28.32
N GLY A 40 -16.98 -12.94 -28.22
CA GLY A 40 -15.87 -13.85 -28.43
C GLY A 40 -15.76 -14.93 -27.37
N GLU A 41 -14.80 -15.84 -27.57
CA GLU A 41 -14.53 -16.96 -26.69
C GLU A 41 -13.49 -16.59 -25.63
N ALA A 42 -13.61 -17.18 -24.44
CA ALA A 42 -12.69 -17.01 -23.35
C ALA A 42 -12.16 -18.35 -22.83
N THR A 43 -10.93 -18.36 -22.35
CA THR A 43 -10.35 -19.53 -21.71
C THR A 43 -11.14 -19.89 -20.43
N ARG A 44 -11.61 -18.88 -19.69
CA ARG A 44 -12.45 -19.02 -18.51
C ARG A 44 -13.61 -18.02 -18.57
N THR A 45 -14.80 -18.47 -18.22
CA THR A 45 -15.97 -17.60 -18.05
C THR A 45 -16.48 -17.69 -16.64
N MET A 46 -16.76 -16.52 -16.04
CA MET A 46 -17.44 -16.39 -14.75
C MET A 46 -18.84 -15.83 -15.01
N ASP A 47 -19.86 -16.53 -14.54
CA ASP A 47 -21.24 -16.02 -14.54
C ASP A 47 -21.39 -15.00 -13.41
N ALA A 48 -21.77 -13.77 -13.76
CA ALA A 48 -22.07 -12.67 -12.84
C ALA A 48 -23.56 -12.30 -12.89
N GLY A 49 -24.42 -13.20 -13.34
CA GLY A 49 -25.88 -12.99 -13.38
C GLY A 49 -26.42 -12.63 -11.99
N GLY A 50 -27.05 -11.45 -11.86
CA GLY A 50 -27.55 -10.93 -10.60
C GLY A 50 -26.51 -10.27 -9.68
N LEU A 51 -25.23 -10.26 -10.08
CA LEU A 51 -24.13 -9.64 -9.33
C LEU A 51 -23.75 -8.28 -9.91
N VAL A 52 -23.08 -7.48 -9.10
CA VAL A 52 -22.42 -6.25 -9.53
C VAL A 52 -20.96 -6.57 -9.89
N VAL A 53 -20.51 -6.04 -11.02
CA VAL A 53 -19.12 -6.09 -11.47
C VAL A 53 -18.56 -4.67 -11.43
N CYS A 54 -17.59 -4.44 -10.57
CA CYS A 54 -16.96 -3.13 -10.40
C CYS A 54 -15.43 -3.29 -10.29
N PRO A 55 -14.66 -2.20 -10.45
CA PRO A 55 -13.25 -2.17 -10.07
C PRO A 55 -13.08 -2.56 -8.59
N GLY A 56 -11.94 -3.14 -8.26
CA GLY A 56 -11.57 -3.37 -6.87
C GLY A 56 -11.46 -2.05 -6.10
N PHE A 57 -11.74 -2.10 -4.80
CA PHE A 57 -11.67 -0.90 -3.96
C PHE A 57 -10.23 -0.47 -3.76
N VAL A 58 -10.05 0.86 -3.67
CA VAL A 58 -8.80 1.49 -3.26
C VAL A 58 -8.98 1.97 -1.83
N ASP A 59 -8.28 1.34 -0.89
CA ASP A 59 -8.22 1.80 0.49
C ASP A 59 -7.11 2.85 0.60
N ILE A 60 -7.52 4.11 0.73
CA ILE A 60 -6.60 5.25 0.73
C ILE A 60 -5.98 5.55 2.09
N HIS A 61 -6.35 4.81 3.15
CA HIS A 61 -5.87 5.08 4.49
C HIS A 61 -5.68 3.79 5.27
N THR A 62 -4.47 3.25 5.21
CA THR A 62 -4.07 2.07 5.97
C THR A 62 -2.76 2.30 6.70
N HIS A 63 -2.48 1.45 7.69
CA HIS A 63 -1.24 1.40 8.45
C HIS A 63 -0.56 0.03 8.27
N TYR A 64 -0.45 -0.42 7.03
CA TYR A 64 0.17 -1.70 6.68
C TYR A 64 1.69 -1.67 6.61
N ASP A 65 2.30 -0.54 7.00
CA ASP A 65 3.74 -0.28 6.87
C ASP A 65 4.63 -1.35 7.48
N ALA A 66 4.25 -1.87 8.64
CA ALA A 66 4.95 -2.98 9.28
C ALA A 66 4.41 -4.32 8.82
N GLN A 67 3.07 -4.48 8.77
CA GLN A 67 2.39 -5.74 8.48
C GLN A 67 2.80 -6.34 7.12
N VAL A 68 3.01 -5.51 6.11
CA VAL A 68 3.42 -5.94 4.76
C VAL A 68 4.68 -6.79 4.74
N MET A 69 5.54 -6.66 5.75
CA MET A 69 6.80 -7.39 5.85
C MET A 69 6.63 -8.86 6.26
N TRP A 70 5.51 -9.24 6.89
CA TRP A 70 5.22 -10.63 7.29
C TRP A 70 3.90 -11.17 6.75
N ASP A 71 3.01 -10.30 6.30
CA ASP A 71 1.72 -10.69 5.69
C ASP A 71 1.60 -10.05 4.31
N PRO A 72 2.25 -10.61 3.27
CA PRO A 72 2.17 -10.08 1.91
C PRO A 72 0.77 -10.22 1.30
N MET A 73 -0.11 -11.01 1.91
CA MET A 73 -1.52 -11.09 1.53
C MET A 73 -2.31 -9.87 2.01
N LEU A 74 -1.78 -9.12 3.00
CA LEU A 74 -2.50 -8.03 3.68
C LEU A 74 -3.90 -8.49 4.09
N SER A 75 -3.93 -9.61 4.82
CA SER A 75 -5.12 -10.35 5.20
C SER A 75 -6.19 -9.43 5.75
N ILE A 76 -7.42 -9.76 5.42
CA ILE A 76 -8.67 -9.04 5.57
C ILE A 76 -8.98 -8.11 4.38
N SER A 77 -8.12 -7.15 3.99
CA SER A 77 -8.45 -6.18 2.93
C SER A 77 -8.88 -6.82 1.59
N PRO A 78 -8.14 -7.80 1.03
CA PRO A 78 -8.58 -8.48 -0.21
C PRO A 78 -9.92 -9.21 -0.08
N TRP A 79 -10.24 -9.72 1.10
CA TRP A 79 -11.51 -10.42 1.35
C TRP A 79 -12.72 -9.49 1.30
N HIS A 80 -12.50 -8.18 1.44
CA HIS A 80 -13.51 -7.14 1.29
C HIS A 80 -13.47 -6.45 -0.08
N GLY A 81 -12.72 -7.01 -1.04
CA GLY A 81 -12.63 -6.49 -2.41
C GLY A 81 -11.66 -5.34 -2.59
N VAL A 82 -10.78 -5.08 -1.62
CA VAL A 82 -9.68 -4.13 -1.77
C VAL A 82 -8.62 -4.74 -2.69
N THR A 83 -8.22 -4.01 -3.72
CA THR A 83 -7.19 -4.40 -4.68
C THR A 83 -6.00 -3.46 -4.69
N THR A 84 -6.11 -2.33 -4.00
CA THR A 84 -5.04 -1.36 -3.81
C THR A 84 -5.16 -0.75 -2.42
N ALA A 85 -4.06 -0.73 -1.67
CA ALA A 85 -3.99 -0.07 -0.37
C ALA A 85 -2.91 1.03 -0.38
N VAL A 86 -3.18 2.12 0.32
CA VAL A 86 -2.24 3.22 0.54
C VAL A 86 -1.80 3.20 2.00
N MET A 87 -0.49 3.09 2.22
CA MET A 87 0.14 3.05 3.53
C MET A 87 1.04 4.26 3.79
N GLY A 88 1.60 4.41 4.98
CA GLY A 88 2.40 5.56 5.37
C GLY A 88 1.56 6.77 5.77
N ASN A 89 0.36 6.55 6.26
CA ASN A 89 -0.59 7.60 6.62
C ASN A 89 -0.27 8.25 7.98
N CYS A 90 -0.92 9.36 8.30
CA CYS A 90 -0.85 10.07 9.58
C CYS A 90 0.56 10.49 10.01
N GLY A 91 1.50 10.57 9.08
CA GLY A 91 2.90 10.87 9.37
C GLY A 91 3.68 9.71 9.98
N PHE A 92 3.12 8.51 10.07
CA PHE A 92 3.79 7.32 10.60
C PHE A 92 4.39 6.46 9.48
N GLY A 93 5.15 5.44 9.88
CA GLY A 93 5.78 4.49 8.98
C GLY A 93 7.01 3.86 9.62
N VAL A 94 7.62 2.88 8.94
CA VAL A 94 8.79 2.14 9.44
C VAL A 94 10.11 2.57 8.77
N ALA A 95 10.04 3.42 7.74
CA ALA A 95 11.22 3.88 7.02
C ALA A 95 11.15 5.38 6.66
N PRO A 96 12.29 6.09 6.62
CA PRO A 96 13.65 5.59 6.93
C PRO A 96 13.84 5.36 8.43
N MET A 97 14.74 4.42 8.83
CA MET A 97 14.95 4.10 10.24
C MET A 97 16.34 3.52 10.49
N HIS A 98 17.11 4.15 11.38
CA HIS A 98 18.38 3.57 11.81
C HIS A 98 18.17 2.31 12.65
N PRO A 99 19.08 1.33 12.58
CA PRO A 99 18.95 0.08 13.33
C PRO A 99 18.74 0.26 14.84
N HIS A 100 19.37 1.27 15.43
CA HIS A 100 19.26 1.54 16.89
C HIS A 100 17.91 2.15 17.31
N ASP A 101 17.15 2.75 16.36
CA ASP A 101 15.85 3.39 16.62
C ASP A 101 14.64 2.46 16.38
N ARG A 102 14.87 1.26 15.80
CA ARG A 102 13.80 0.31 15.42
C ARG A 102 12.86 -0.04 16.57
N LYS A 103 13.41 -0.24 17.78
CA LYS A 103 12.59 -0.49 18.98
C LYS A 103 11.70 0.68 19.34
N GLY A 104 12.21 1.90 19.17
CA GLY A 104 11.47 3.13 19.46
C GLY A 104 10.27 3.31 18.54
N ILE A 105 10.45 3.10 17.22
CA ILE A 105 9.35 3.21 16.28
C ILE A 105 8.30 2.11 16.49
N MET A 106 8.69 0.86 16.79
CA MET A 106 7.73 -0.19 17.11
C MET A 106 6.86 0.15 18.33
N ARG A 107 7.42 0.77 19.36
CA ARG A 107 6.65 1.27 20.52
C ARG A 107 5.71 2.43 20.15
N THR A 108 6.08 3.23 19.17
CA THR A 108 5.20 4.28 18.64
C THR A 108 4.03 3.66 17.88
N LEU A 109 4.29 2.71 17.01
CA LEU A 109 3.28 1.99 16.26
C LEU A 109 2.32 1.20 17.17
N GLU A 110 2.82 0.59 18.24
CA GLU A 110 1.97 -0.06 19.25
C GLU A 110 0.87 0.86 19.78
N LYS A 111 1.21 2.12 20.05
CA LYS A 111 0.25 3.11 20.54
C LYS A 111 -0.73 3.60 19.48
N VAL A 112 -0.28 3.66 18.24
CA VAL A 112 -1.05 4.22 17.12
C VAL A 112 -1.96 3.18 16.48
N GLU A 113 -1.45 1.96 16.31
CA GLU A 113 -2.11 0.90 15.54
C GLU A 113 -2.81 -0.15 16.41
N GLY A 114 -2.61 -0.08 17.73
CA GLY A 114 -3.18 -1.07 18.65
C GLY A 114 -2.61 -2.48 18.50
N MET A 115 -1.51 -2.63 17.78
CA MET A 115 -0.77 -3.89 17.65
C MET A 115 0.31 -3.95 18.73
N SER A 116 0.33 -5.02 19.55
CA SER A 116 1.29 -5.09 20.65
C SER A 116 2.74 -5.08 20.15
N TYR A 117 3.65 -4.58 20.99
CA TYR A 117 5.08 -4.59 20.71
C TYR A 117 5.59 -6.01 20.39
N GLU A 118 5.13 -7.01 21.14
CA GLU A 118 5.51 -8.42 20.94
C GLU A 118 5.04 -8.94 19.57
N ALA A 119 3.86 -8.52 19.10
CA ALA A 119 3.37 -8.88 17.77
C ALA A 119 4.20 -8.22 16.67
N LEU A 120 4.55 -6.94 16.84
CA LEU A 120 5.44 -6.21 15.92
C LEU A 120 6.84 -6.83 15.90
N GLU A 121 7.41 -7.16 17.06
CA GLU A 121 8.72 -7.81 17.16
C GLU A 121 8.71 -9.22 16.56
N ALA A 122 7.64 -10.00 16.75
CA ALA A 122 7.50 -11.33 16.16
C ALA A 122 7.33 -11.28 14.63
N GLY A 123 6.60 -10.30 14.10
CA GLY A 123 6.33 -10.15 12.68
C GLY A 123 7.48 -9.48 11.91
N LEU A 124 7.95 -8.35 12.39
CA LEU A 124 8.95 -7.52 11.72
C LEU A 124 10.40 -7.89 12.12
N GLY A 125 10.58 -8.39 13.37
CA GLY A 125 11.90 -8.62 13.94
C GLY A 125 12.68 -7.33 14.17
N LEU A 126 13.98 -7.45 14.41
CA LEU A 126 14.90 -6.33 14.55
C LEU A 126 15.92 -6.25 13.39
N ASP A 127 15.97 -7.26 12.56
CA ASP A 127 16.88 -7.34 11.42
C ASP A 127 16.13 -7.03 10.11
N TRP A 128 15.85 -5.74 9.92
CA TRP A 128 15.11 -5.28 8.75
C TRP A 128 16.03 -5.20 7.54
N PRO A 129 15.55 -5.62 6.35
CA PRO A 129 16.35 -5.59 5.13
C PRO A 129 16.44 -4.17 4.51
N PHE A 130 16.15 -3.13 5.29
CA PHE A 130 16.16 -1.73 4.85
C PHE A 130 16.53 -0.79 6.00
N GLU A 131 17.06 0.37 5.63
CA GLU A 131 17.30 1.54 6.48
C GLU A 131 16.67 2.79 5.85
N SER A 132 16.87 2.96 4.56
CA SER A 132 16.27 4.06 3.78
C SER A 132 14.87 3.72 3.26
N PHE A 133 14.12 4.76 2.87
CA PHE A 133 12.80 4.58 2.27
C PHE A 133 12.84 3.89 0.89
N PRO A 134 13.80 4.19 -0.02
CA PRO A 134 13.96 3.41 -1.26
C PRO A 134 14.21 1.92 -1.03
N GLU A 135 15.03 1.54 -0.04
CA GLU A 135 15.27 0.14 0.31
C GLU A 135 14.00 -0.52 0.85
N TYR A 136 13.23 0.20 1.66
CA TYR A 136 11.93 -0.28 2.14
C TYR A 136 10.97 -0.58 0.98
N LEU A 137 10.83 0.33 0.01
CA LEU A 137 9.99 0.08 -1.17
C LEU A 137 10.48 -1.15 -1.94
N GLY A 138 11.80 -1.33 -2.10
CA GLY A 138 12.38 -2.53 -2.71
C GLY A 138 12.06 -3.81 -1.92
N ALA A 139 12.11 -3.76 -0.59
CA ALA A 139 11.74 -4.89 0.25
C ALA A 139 10.24 -5.25 0.12
N VAL A 140 9.37 -4.25 0.09
CA VAL A 140 7.93 -4.41 -0.14
C VAL A 140 7.66 -5.02 -1.51
N GLU A 141 8.32 -4.55 -2.57
CA GLU A 141 8.17 -5.10 -3.91
C GLU A 141 8.59 -6.58 -3.98
N ASN A 142 9.70 -6.91 -3.33
CA ASN A 142 10.24 -8.27 -3.30
C ASN A 142 9.42 -9.25 -2.44
N SER A 143 8.55 -8.78 -1.55
CA SER A 143 7.70 -9.65 -0.71
C SER A 143 6.57 -10.34 -1.48
N GLY A 144 6.25 -9.88 -2.71
CA GLY A 144 5.24 -10.51 -3.56
C GLY A 144 3.81 -10.30 -3.08
N ASN A 145 3.41 -9.05 -2.92
CA ASN A 145 2.10 -8.67 -2.37
C ASN A 145 0.92 -9.12 -3.23
N ALA A 146 -0.18 -9.52 -2.58
CA ALA A 146 -1.39 -9.99 -3.23
C ALA A 146 -2.22 -8.86 -3.86
N ILE A 147 -2.07 -7.62 -3.36
CA ILE A 147 -2.75 -6.41 -3.86
C ILE A 147 -1.73 -5.34 -4.22
N ASN A 148 -2.16 -4.35 -4.98
CA ASN A 148 -1.30 -3.21 -5.27
C ASN A 148 -1.09 -2.37 -4.02
N LEU A 149 0.12 -1.81 -3.89
CA LEU A 149 0.48 -0.93 -2.80
C LEU A 149 0.97 0.42 -3.32
N ALA A 150 0.63 1.45 -2.60
CA ALA A 150 1.20 2.77 -2.73
C ALA A 150 1.59 3.27 -1.35
N ALA A 151 2.69 4.02 -1.24
CA ALA A 151 3.21 4.45 0.05
C ALA A 151 3.49 5.95 0.08
N PHE A 152 3.05 6.59 1.17
CA PHE A 152 3.57 7.89 1.58
C PHE A 152 4.85 7.69 2.39
N ILE A 153 5.76 8.67 2.31
CA ILE A 153 6.81 8.79 3.32
C ILE A 153 6.28 9.60 4.50
N GLY A 154 6.38 9.05 5.71
CA GLY A 154 5.85 9.67 6.93
C GLY A 154 6.79 10.71 7.53
N HIS A 155 6.23 11.76 8.14
CA HIS A 155 6.99 12.80 8.83
C HIS A 155 7.77 12.25 10.04
N THR A 156 7.15 11.41 10.85
CA THR A 156 7.75 10.86 12.07
C THR A 156 9.05 10.08 11.79
N PRO A 157 9.08 9.08 10.89
CA PRO A 157 10.32 8.38 10.60
C PRO A 157 11.39 9.28 10.00
N VAL A 158 11.04 10.22 9.11
CA VAL A 158 12.01 11.18 8.53
C VAL A 158 12.63 12.05 9.62
N ARG A 159 11.83 12.53 10.55
CA ARG A 159 12.28 13.37 11.64
C ARG A 159 13.15 12.60 12.65
N LEU A 160 12.75 11.37 13.01
CA LEU A 160 13.55 10.50 13.88
C LEU A 160 14.89 10.14 13.23
N TYR A 161 14.89 9.84 11.94
CA TYR A 161 16.10 9.50 11.20
C TYR A 161 17.16 10.62 11.20
N VAL A 162 16.72 11.89 11.13
CA VAL A 162 17.62 13.05 11.10
C VAL A 162 17.99 13.55 12.48
N MET A 163 17.08 13.49 13.45
CA MET A 163 17.23 14.15 14.74
C MET A 163 17.40 13.16 15.92
N GLY A 164 17.14 11.87 15.70
CA GLY A 164 17.18 10.88 16.77
C GLY A 164 16.25 11.24 17.92
N GLU A 165 16.75 11.12 19.17
CA GLU A 165 16.00 11.42 20.40
C GLU A 165 15.51 12.87 20.47
N ASP A 166 16.22 13.81 19.86
CA ASP A 166 15.84 15.22 19.79
C ASP A 166 14.57 15.48 18.97
N ALA A 167 14.10 14.49 18.22
CA ALA A 167 12.94 14.66 17.32
C ALA A 167 11.67 15.11 18.07
N SER A 168 11.47 14.69 19.31
CA SER A 168 10.34 15.10 20.13
C SER A 168 10.64 16.27 21.07
N GLU A 169 11.91 16.57 21.33
CA GLU A 169 12.33 17.50 22.39
C GLU A 169 12.49 18.95 21.91
N ARG A 170 12.85 19.16 20.66
CA ARG A 170 13.12 20.50 20.13
C ARG A 170 12.69 20.69 18.68
N LYS A 171 12.67 21.93 18.25
CA LYS A 171 12.52 22.28 16.83
C LYS A 171 13.77 21.90 16.03
N ALA A 172 13.55 21.51 14.78
CA ALA A 172 14.62 21.24 13.84
C ALA A 172 15.38 22.54 13.48
N THR A 173 16.68 22.44 13.33
CA THR A 173 17.53 23.49 12.76
C THR A 173 17.34 23.58 11.23
N GLY A 174 17.81 24.66 10.61
CA GLY A 174 17.76 24.80 9.15
C GLY A 174 18.51 23.69 8.40
N GLY A 175 19.63 23.20 8.95
CA GLY A 175 20.39 22.07 8.40
C GLY A 175 19.60 20.74 8.46
N GLU A 176 18.95 20.47 9.58
CA GLU A 176 18.11 19.27 9.76
C GLU A 176 16.87 19.32 8.86
N VAL A 177 16.25 20.50 8.68
CA VAL A 177 15.15 20.66 7.72
C VAL A 177 15.61 20.38 6.30
N ALA A 178 16.80 20.84 5.91
CA ALA A 178 17.36 20.58 4.59
C ALA A 178 17.63 19.07 4.39
N ALA A 179 18.19 18.38 5.41
CA ALA A 179 18.42 16.93 5.38
C ALA A 179 17.10 16.15 5.26
N MET A 180 16.07 16.51 6.03
CA MET A 180 14.73 15.90 5.92
C MET A 180 14.14 16.10 4.52
N ALA A 181 14.27 17.30 3.94
CA ALA A 181 13.80 17.59 2.60
C ALA A 181 14.52 16.76 1.52
N ASP A 182 15.81 16.46 1.71
CA ASP A 182 16.56 15.59 0.79
C ASP A 182 16.08 14.15 0.86
N ILE A 183 15.79 13.63 2.05
CA ILE A 183 15.20 12.29 2.26
C ILE A 183 13.84 12.19 1.56
N VAL A 184 12.98 13.20 1.72
CA VAL A 184 11.67 13.22 1.06
C VAL A 184 11.83 13.25 -0.47
N ARG A 185 12.77 14.02 -1.03
CA ARG A 185 13.04 14.02 -2.48
C ARG A 185 13.51 12.64 -2.97
N GLN A 186 14.39 11.97 -2.21
CA GLN A 186 14.83 10.61 -2.54
C GLN A 186 13.66 9.62 -2.52
N ALA A 187 12.78 9.70 -1.52
CA ALA A 187 11.59 8.87 -1.43
C ALA A 187 10.64 9.09 -2.61
N MET A 188 10.39 10.34 -2.99
CA MET A 188 9.57 10.69 -4.16
C MET A 188 10.19 10.16 -5.46
N ALA A 189 11.51 10.26 -5.62
CA ALA A 189 12.22 9.72 -6.77
C ALA A 189 12.16 8.18 -6.83
N ALA A 190 12.08 7.51 -5.69
CA ALA A 190 11.95 6.06 -5.59
C ALA A 190 10.51 5.55 -5.78
N GLY A 191 9.50 6.42 -5.82
CA GLY A 191 8.10 6.04 -6.08
C GLY A 191 7.13 6.26 -4.94
N ALA A 192 7.52 6.99 -3.87
CA ALA A 192 6.53 7.47 -2.91
C ALA A 192 5.48 8.32 -3.61
N ILE A 193 4.20 8.15 -3.23
CA ILE A 193 3.10 8.92 -3.85
C ILE A 193 2.90 10.28 -3.18
N GLY A 194 3.59 10.56 -2.09
CA GLY A 194 3.52 11.82 -1.37
C GLY A 194 4.18 11.74 0.00
N PHE A 195 3.96 12.79 0.78
CA PHE A 195 4.43 12.95 2.16
C PHE A 195 3.22 13.08 3.09
N SER A 196 3.24 12.39 4.21
CA SER A 196 2.17 12.44 5.22
C SER A 196 2.66 13.04 6.54
N THR A 197 1.75 13.71 7.27
CA THR A 197 2.04 14.33 8.56
C THR A 197 0.82 14.30 9.47
#